data_a64dec506733d148d301b7784b5a473d
#
_entry.id   a64dec506733d148d301b7784b5a473d
#
_cell.length_a   1.000
_cell.length_b   1.000
_cell.length_c   1.000
_cell.angle_alpha   90.00
_cell.angle_beta   90.00
_cell.angle_gamma   90.00
#
_symmetry.space_group_name_H-M   'P 1'
#
loop_
_entity.id
_entity.type
_entity.pdbx_description
1 polymer ?
#
loop_
_entity_poly.entity_id
_entity_poly.type
_entity_poly.pdbx_seq_one_letter_code
_entity_poly.pdbx_strand_id
1 'polypeptide(L)'
;MDNYKTIIEIGSFSVKTIIYSEYNKNFEIIGTGKSKTQGYNGNDIESFDNFIESIKNSIVQAEKQANFIIKDTYLLMTNKSVKIKKIKKD
;
A
#
# COMPACT_ATOMS: atom_id res chain seq x y z
N MET A 1 16.27 16.31 3.98
CA MET A 1 15.31 15.71 3.04
C MET A 1 14.85 14.38 3.57
N ASP A 2 13.56 14.21 3.67
CA ASP A 2 13.01 12.96 4.22
C ASP A 2 13.12 11.84 3.20
N ASN A 3 13.61 10.71 3.67
CA ASN A 3 13.77 9.53 2.82
C ASN A 3 12.62 8.56 3.10
N TYR A 4 11.43 8.96 2.66
CA TYR A 4 10.24 8.15 2.87
C TYR A 4 10.07 7.13 1.76
N LYS A 5 9.70 5.93 2.15
CA LYS A 5 9.40 4.85 1.23
C LYS A 5 8.02 4.31 1.55
N THR A 6 7.40 3.67 0.58
CA THR A 6 6.04 3.18 0.73
C THR A 6 5.93 1.75 0.24
N ILE A 7 5.19 0.95 0.99
CA ILE A 7 4.81 -0.41 0.61
C ILE A 7 3.31 -0.53 0.74
N ILE A 8 2.67 -1.10 -0.29
CA ILE A 8 1.26 -1.46 -0.23
C ILE A 8 1.17 -2.97 -0.28
N GLU A 9 0.63 -3.54 0.78
CA GLU A 9 0.42 -4.98 0.90
C GLU A 9 -1.02 -5.30 0.56
N ILE A 10 -1.21 -6.10 -0.47
CA ILE A 10 -2.54 -6.44 -0.99
C ILE A 10 -2.83 -7.90 -0.70
N GLY A 11 -3.79 -8.15 0.18
CA GLY A 11 -4.27 -9.48 0.48
C GLY A 11 -5.73 -9.63 0.08
N SER A 12 -6.24 -10.85 0.18
CA SER A 12 -7.63 -11.12 -0.16
C SER A 12 -8.61 -10.54 0.86
N PHE A 13 -8.14 -10.19 2.04
CA PHE A 13 -8.99 -9.66 3.12
C PHE A 13 -8.74 -8.18 3.41
N SER A 14 -7.51 -7.74 3.28
CA SER A 14 -7.18 -6.34 3.59
C SER A 14 -6.09 -5.81 2.68
N VAL A 15 -6.11 -4.50 2.49
CA VAL A 15 -5.04 -3.74 1.84
C VAL A 15 -4.42 -2.85 2.91
N LYS A 16 -3.11 -2.89 3.03
CA LYS A 16 -2.37 -2.06 3.98
C LYS A 16 -1.37 -1.21 3.24
N THR A 17 -1.30 0.06 3.61
CA THR A 17 -0.28 0.98 3.10
C THR A 17 0.61 1.37 4.26
N ILE A 18 1.91 1.26 4.07
CA ILE A 18 2.89 1.62 5.09
C ILE A 18 3.86 2.62 4.49
N ILE A 19 3.96 3.77 5.12
CA ILE A 19 4.96 4.79 4.79
C ILE A 19 5.99 4.76 5.90
N TYR A 20 7.25 4.59 5.53
CA TYR A 20 8.33 4.53 6.50
C TYR A 20 9.52 5.36 6.06
N SER A 21 10.30 5.80 7.03
CA SER A 21 11.58 6.45 6.77
C SER A 21 12.70 5.46 7.05
N GLU A 22 13.77 5.60 6.28
CA GLU A 22 14.96 4.79 6.45
C GLU A 22 16.15 5.73 6.62
N TYR A 23 16.86 5.58 7.73
CA TYR A 23 18.04 6.40 8.03
C TYR A 23 19.04 5.56 8.79
N ASN A 24 20.25 5.45 8.26
CA ASN A 24 21.34 4.68 8.89
C ASN A 24 20.90 3.26 9.27
N LYS A 25 20.20 2.57 8.36
CA LYS A 25 19.68 1.21 8.56
C LYS A 25 18.62 1.09 9.65
N ASN A 26 18.10 2.22 10.12
CA ASN A 26 16.97 2.24 11.03
C ASN A 26 15.71 2.56 10.25
N PHE A 27 14.61 1.94 10.65
CA PHE A 27 13.30 2.13 10.02
C PHE A 27 12.35 2.72 11.04
N GLU A 28 11.57 3.71 10.59
CA GLU A 28 10.52 4.28 11.42
C GLU A 28 9.25 4.36 10.60
N ILE A 29 8.16 3.82 11.14
CA ILE A 29 6.86 3.91 10.48
C ILE A 29 6.30 5.30 10.71
N ILE A 30 6.05 5.99 9.59
CA ILE A 30 5.57 7.38 9.62
C ILE A 30 4.06 7.42 9.49
N GLY A 31 3.49 6.52 8.71
CA GLY A 31 2.04 6.47 8.53
C GLY A 31 1.61 5.11 8.03
N THR A 32 0.41 4.71 8.45
CA THR A 32 -0.19 3.46 8.00
C THR A 32 -1.64 3.68 7.64
N GLY A 33 -2.12 2.87 6.72
CA GLY A 33 -3.51 2.82 6.37
C GLY A 33 -3.94 1.38 6.16
N LYS A 34 -5.20 1.10 6.39
CA LYS A 34 -5.74 -0.24 6.19
C LYS A 34 -7.18 -0.13 5.73
N SER A 35 -7.53 -0.94 4.74
CA SER A 35 -8.90 -1.02 4.28
C SER A 35 -9.25 -2.47 4.00
N LYS A 36 -10.54 -2.77 4.00
CA LYS A 36 -11.02 -4.10 3.64
C LYS A 36 -10.88 -4.26 2.13
N THR A 37 -10.29 -5.37 1.68
CA THR A 37 -10.17 -5.65 0.25
C THR A 37 -11.55 -5.91 -0.33
N GLN A 38 -11.85 -5.24 -1.43
CA GLN A 38 -13.07 -5.46 -2.18
C GLN A 38 -12.71 -5.66 -3.64
N GLY A 39 -13.52 -6.46 -4.34
CA GLY A 39 -13.32 -6.70 -5.75
C GLY A 39 -12.15 -7.61 -6.11
N TYR A 40 -11.51 -8.20 -5.11
CA TYR A 40 -10.37 -9.10 -5.32
C TYR A 40 -10.45 -10.23 -4.31
N ASN A 41 -10.33 -11.47 -4.77
CA ASN A 41 -10.51 -12.64 -3.91
C ASN A 41 -9.21 -13.42 -3.64
N GLY A 42 -8.07 -12.90 -4.06
CA GLY A 42 -6.79 -13.58 -3.90
C GLY A 42 -6.31 -14.27 -5.18
N ASN A 43 -7.21 -14.52 -6.11
CA ASN A 43 -6.89 -15.11 -7.42
C ASN A 43 -7.30 -14.20 -8.57
N ASP A 44 -8.53 -13.69 -8.51
CA ASP A 44 -9.12 -12.91 -9.59
C ASP A 44 -9.61 -11.57 -9.11
N ILE A 45 -9.55 -10.59 -9.99
CA ILE A 45 -10.17 -9.29 -9.75
C ILE A 45 -11.60 -9.37 -10.28
N GLU A 46 -12.56 -9.35 -9.35
CA GLU A 46 -13.98 -9.46 -9.68
C GLU A 46 -14.61 -8.11 -9.98
N SER A 47 -14.08 -7.06 -9.36
CA SER A 47 -14.50 -5.69 -9.62
C SER A 47 -13.29 -4.79 -9.54
N PHE A 48 -12.84 -4.32 -10.70
CA PHE A 48 -11.65 -3.46 -10.76
C PHE A 48 -11.86 -2.16 -9.99
N ASP A 49 -13.04 -1.55 -10.16
CA ASP A 49 -13.34 -0.28 -9.49
C ASP A 49 -13.34 -0.43 -7.97
N ASN A 50 -13.93 -1.49 -7.45
CA ASN A 50 -13.95 -1.73 -6.00
C ASN A 50 -12.55 -2.02 -5.47
N PHE A 51 -11.77 -2.74 -6.25
CA PHE A 51 -10.40 -3.06 -5.88
C PHE A 51 -9.55 -1.80 -5.78
N ILE A 52 -9.63 -0.94 -6.79
CA ILE A 52 -8.89 0.33 -6.79
C ILE A 52 -9.32 1.20 -5.62
N GLU A 53 -10.62 1.24 -5.31
CA GLU A 53 -11.12 2.02 -4.19
C GLU A 53 -10.56 1.52 -2.85
N SER A 54 -10.43 0.20 -2.69
CA SER A 54 -9.82 -0.38 -1.50
C SER A 54 -8.37 0.11 -1.32
N ILE A 55 -7.62 0.12 -2.42
CA ILE A 55 -6.23 0.57 -2.40
C ILE A 55 -6.17 2.06 -2.06
N LYS A 56 -7.00 2.88 -2.72
CA LYS A 56 -7.04 4.31 -2.47
C LYS A 56 -7.36 4.64 -1.01
N ASN A 57 -8.29 3.93 -0.43
CA ASN A 57 -8.68 4.16 0.96
C ASN A 57 -7.51 3.94 1.92
N SER A 58 -6.73 2.90 1.71
CA SER A 58 -5.58 2.65 2.57
C SER A 58 -4.49 3.70 2.35
N ILE A 59 -4.29 4.13 1.11
CA ILE A 59 -3.30 5.16 0.77
C ILE A 59 -3.64 6.49 1.46
N VAL A 60 -4.90 6.92 1.37
CA VAL A 60 -5.32 8.19 1.93
C VAL A 60 -5.10 8.22 3.45
N GLN A 61 -5.41 7.13 4.13
CA GLN A 61 -5.18 7.04 5.57
C GLN A 61 -3.70 7.20 5.92
N ALA A 62 -2.83 6.49 5.20
CA ALA A 62 -1.40 6.56 5.44
C ALA A 62 -0.85 7.95 5.14
N GLU A 63 -1.29 8.56 4.04
CA GLU A 63 -0.85 9.90 3.65
C GLU A 63 -1.24 10.94 4.70
N LYS A 64 -2.44 10.85 5.23
CA LYS A 64 -2.90 11.78 6.26
C LYS A 64 -2.07 11.65 7.53
N GLN A 65 -1.79 10.42 7.94
CA GLN A 65 -1.02 10.18 9.16
C GLN A 65 0.43 10.64 8.99
N ALA A 66 1.02 10.40 7.82
CA ALA A 66 2.41 10.77 7.54
C ALA A 66 2.58 12.23 7.13
N ASN A 67 1.49 12.91 6.77
CA ASN A 67 1.52 14.23 6.16
C ASN A 67 2.45 14.24 4.94
N PHE A 68 2.26 13.25 4.07
CA PHE A 68 3.13 12.99 2.95
C PHE A 68 2.31 12.42 1.79
N ILE A 69 2.59 12.90 0.58
CA ILE A 69 1.92 12.40 -0.62
C ILE A 69 2.80 11.36 -1.29
N ILE A 70 2.27 10.16 -1.44
CA ILE A 70 2.97 9.03 -2.04
C ILE A 70 3.15 9.30 -3.54
N LYS A 71 4.38 9.14 -4.02
CA LYS A 71 4.69 9.31 -5.44
C LYS A 71 4.93 7.98 -6.14
N ASP A 72 5.60 7.07 -5.48
CA ASP A 72 5.77 5.72 -5.98
C ASP A 72 5.76 4.76 -4.81
N THR A 73 5.54 3.49 -5.09
CA THR A 73 5.40 2.50 -4.04
C THR A 73 5.75 1.12 -4.57
N TYR A 74 6.06 0.23 -3.64
CA TYR A 74 6.16 -1.20 -3.93
C TYR A 74 4.82 -1.85 -3.63
N LEU A 75 4.36 -2.69 -4.53
CA LEU A 75 3.17 -3.51 -4.30
C LEU A 75 3.61 -4.92 -3.91
N LEU A 76 3.12 -5.38 -2.79
CA LEU A 76 3.34 -6.74 -2.32
C LEU A 76 1.99 -7.46 -2.33
N MET A 77 1.83 -8.40 -3.26
CA MET A 77 0.59 -9.16 -3.34
C MET A 77 0.76 -10.48 -2.62
N THR A 78 -0.01 -10.65 -1.56
CA THR A 78 0.07 -11.82 -0.70
C THR A 78 -1.01 -12.82 -1.08
N ASN A 79 -0.70 -13.65 -2.06
CA ASN A 79 -1.56 -14.78 -2.43
C ASN A 79 -0.70 -16.04 -2.50
N LYS A 80 -1.08 -17.03 -3.30
CA LYS A 80 -0.33 -18.28 -3.40
C LYS A 80 1.11 -18.09 -3.84
N SER A 81 1.37 -17.05 -4.63
CA SER A 81 2.72 -16.67 -5.02
C SER A 81 2.92 -15.20 -4.67
N VAL A 82 3.92 -14.93 -3.85
CA VAL A 82 4.23 -13.57 -3.45
C VAL A 82 4.87 -12.85 -4.63
N LYS A 83 4.32 -11.69 -4.98
CA LYS A 83 4.86 -10.85 -6.05
C LYS A 83 5.13 -9.45 -5.52
N ILE A 84 6.28 -8.90 -5.89
CA ILE A 84 6.65 -7.54 -5.52
C ILE A 84 6.81 -6.73 -6.79
N LYS A 85 6.13 -5.61 -6.86
CA LYS A 85 6.20 -4.74 -8.02
C LYS A 85 6.28 -3.28 -7.58
N LYS A 86 7.19 -2.52 -8.18
CA LYS A 86 7.28 -1.09 -7.95
C LYS A 86 6.42 -0.37 -8.97
N ILE A 87 5.59 0.55 -8.50
CA ILE A 87 4.75 1.38 -9.37
C ILE A 87 4.88 2.84 -8.96
N LYS A 88 4.55 3.71 -9.89
CA LYS A 88 4.45 5.14 -9.62
C LYS A 88 3.00 5.53 -9.52
N LYS A 89 2.71 6.35 -8.52
CA LYS A 89 1.39 6.92 -8.33
C LYS A 89 1.34 8.26 -9.03
N ASP A 90 0.35 8.45 -9.86
CA ASP A 90 0.11 9.74 -10.53
C ASP A 90 -0.79 10.65 -9.69
#